data_6beb681d2e4bb572c465e8a7f0d2702f
#
_entry.id   6beb681d2e4bb572c465e8a7f0d2702f
#
_cell.length_a   1.000
_cell.length_b   1.000
_cell.length_c   1.000
_cell.angle_alpha   90.00
_cell.angle_beta   90.00
_cell.angle_gamma   90.00
#
_symmetry.space_group_name_H-M   'P 1'
#
loop_
_entity.id
_entity.type
_entity.pdbx_description
1 polymer ?
#
loop_
_entity_poly.entity_id
_entity_poly.type
_entity_poly.pdbx_seq_one_letter_code
_entity_poly.pdbx_strand_id
1 'polypeptide(L)'
;EKAPESVQWLKDHGVKFQDHIYQIYGGLYKRARNPIGPRGGAYIKALLEVCKKEDIPILYSTRVVEIIREHQLSGRVLGVKVEQKDGKTLYLRATNAVVAAAGGFAANDRLTAISDPRMGQLGTTNHPGATGDVLTDLIDIGAGTRGLDYIQCIPGGVPGEKHAPNLFTHVDRFLFVNLDGKRFI
;
A
#
# COMPACT_ATOMS: atom_id res chain seq x y z
N GLU A 1 17.79 9.99 -2.63
CA GLU A 1 18.79 10.61 -1.73
C GLU A 1 18.47 10.36 -0.24
N LYS A 2 17.19 10.29 0.18
CA LYS A 2 16.78 10.10 1.58
C LYS A 2 16.55 8.63 2.02
N ALA A 3 16.74 7.65 1.15
CA ALA A 3 16.52 6.25 1.50
C ALA A 3 17.39 5.74 2.67
N PRO A 4 18.69 6.09 2.78
CA PRO A 4 19.50 5.68 3.91
C PRO A 4 18.99 6.26 5.24
N GLU A 5 18.57 7.52 5.25
CA GLU A 5 17.99 8.19 6.42
C GLU A 5 16.69 7.51 6.85
N SER A 6 15.82 7.14 5.89
CA SER A 6 14.56 6.44 6.16
C SER A 6 14.81 5.05 6.76
N VAL A 7 15.83 4.32 6.28
CA VAL A 7 16.22 3.03 6.86
C VAL A 7 16.78 3.21 8.27
N GLN A 8 17.57 4.25 8.50
CA GLN A 8 18.09 4.54 9.84
C GLN A 8 16.95 4.89 10.79
N TRP A 9 16.02 5.76 10.36
CA TRP A 9 14.83 6.09 11.14
C TRP A 9 14.03 4.85 11.56
N LEU A 10 13.81 3.91 10.63
CA LEU A 10 13.13 2.64 10.94
C LEU A 10 13.90 1.80 11.97
N LYS A 11 15.23 1.77 11.89
CA LYS A 11 16.08 1.08 12.89
C LYS A 11 15.96 1.72 14.26
N ASP A 12 16.00 3.04 14.33
CA ASP A 12 15.89 3.81 15.57
C ASP A 12 14.51 3.59 16.23
N HIS A 13 13.49 3.26 15.42
CA HIS A 13 12.15 2.90 15.88
C HIS A 13 11.90 1.39 16.01
N GLY A 14 12.98 0.58 16.10
CA GLY A 14 12.91 -0.83 16.49
C GLY A 14 12.76 -1.84 15.36
N VAL A 15 12.77 -1.41 14.09
CA VAL A 15 12.77 -2.34 12.96
C VAL A 15 14.16 -2.93 12.79
N LYS A 16 14.27 -4.26 12.89
CA LYS A 16 15.52 -4.98 12.64
C LYS A 16 15.56 -5.47 11.21
N PHE A 17 16.68 -5.25 10.53
CA PHE A 17 16.92 -5.69 9.16
C PHE A 17 17.94 -6.82 9.10
N GLN A 18 17.85 -7.65 8.06
CA GLN A 18 18.88 -8.60 7.71
C GLN A 18 20.16 -7.85 7.26
N ASP A 19 21.32 -8.45 7.49
CA ASP A 19 22.60 -7.79 7.19
C ASP A 19 22.90 -7.67 5.70
N HIS A 20 22.31 -8.56 4.87
CA HIS A 20 22.50 -8.53 3.43
C HIS A 20 21.50 -7.64 2.70
N ILE A 21 21.95 -7.10 1.58
CA ILE A 21 21.10 -6.41 0.62
C ILE A 21 20.87 -7.31 -0.59
N TYR A 22 19.68 -7.19 -1.18
CA TYR A 22 19.30 -7.99 -2.34
C TYR A 22 18.70 -7.12 -3.45
N GLN A 23 18.58 -7.71 -4.63
CA GLN A 23 17.93 -7.10 -5.80
C GLN A 23 16.48 -7.56 -5.84
N ILE A 24 15.57 -6.60 -5.99
CA ILE A 24 14.15 -6.90 -6.17
C ILE A 24 13.81 -6.93 -7.67
N TYR A 25 12.63 -7.41 -7.97
CA TYR A 25 12.02 -7.37 -9.29
C TYR A 25 12.10 -5.99 -9.91
N GLY A 26 12.59 -5.89 -11.16
CA GLY A 26 12.71 -4.63 -11.88
C GLY A 26 13.79 -3.69 -11.33
N GLY A 27 14.49 -4.07 -10.27
CA GLY A 27 15.61 -3.31 -9.74
C GLY A 27 16.87 -3.55 -10.57
N LEU A 28 17.61 -2.49 -10.91
CA LEU A 28 18.88 -2.60 -11.62
C LEU A 28 20.03 -3.02 -10.69
N TYR A 29 19.92 -2.76 -9.40
CA TYR A 29 20.98 -2.99 -8.42
C TYR A 29 20.45 -3.58 -7.12
N LYS A 30 21.34 -4.23 -6.35
CA LYS A 30 21.05 -4.67 -4.98
C LYS A 30 20.93 -3.47 -4.07
N ARG A 31 19.73 -3.12 -3.63
CA ARG A 31 19.44 -1.98 -2.74
C ARG A 31 18.25 -2.20 -1.82
N ALA A 32 17.67 -3.39 -1.84
CA ALA A 32 16.57 -3.74 -0.97
C ALA A 32 17.04 -4.44 0.29
N ARG A 33 16.34 -4.21 1.39
CA ARG A 33 16.57 -4.85 2.69
C ARG A 33 15.29 -5.52 3.17
N ASN A 34 15.39 -6.72 3.67
CA ASN A 34 14.30 -7.40 4.34
C ASN A 34 14.35 -7.15 5.84
N PRO A 35 13.21 -6.89 6.48
CA PRO A 35 13.13 -6.91 7.92
C PRO A 35 13.32 -8.34 8.44
N ILE A 36 13.80 -8.47 9.67
CA ILE A 36 13.81 -9.73 10.39
C ILE A 36 12.40 -9.93 10.95
N GLY A 37 11.75 -11.04 10.59
CA GLY A 37 10.38 -11.37 11.00
C GLY A 37 9.38 -11.41 9.83
N PRO A 38 8.09 -11.31 10.11
CA PRO A 38 7.04 -11.52 9.12
C PRO A 38 6.89 -10.31 8.18
N ARG A 39 7.83 -10.08 7.29
CA ARG A 39 7.80 -9.02 6.24
C ARG A 39 7.19 -7.70 6.73
N GLY A 40 6.04 -7.28 6.16
CA GLY A 40 5.32 -6.06 6.57
C GLY A 40 4.90 -6.04 8.04
N GLY A 41 4.59 -7.21 8.62
CA GLY A 41 4.25 -7.33 10.04
C GLY A 41 5.37 -6.91 10.99
N ALA A 42 6.65 -7.01 10.57
CA ALA A 42 7.77 -6.55 11.38
C ALA A 42 7.77 -5.01 11.56
N TYR A 43 7.43 -4.27 10.49
CA TYR A 43 7.27 -2.81 10.56
C TYR A 43 6.09 -2.43 11.45
N ILE A 44 4.94 -3.06 11.23
CA ILE A 44 3.72 -2.78 12.01
C ILE A 44 3.98 -3.03 13.48
N LYS A 45 4.60 -4.17 13.85
CA LYS A 45 4.90 -4.48 15.25
C LYS A 45 5.80 -3.41 15.89
N ALA A 46 6.88 -3.03 15.23
CA ALA A 46 7.81 -2.03 15.76
C ALA A 46 7.13 -0.66 15.93
N LEU A 47 6.39 -0.20 14.92
CA LEU A 47 5.73 1.10 14.95
C LEU A 47 4.55 1.16 15.91
N LEU A 48 3.84 0.05 16.15
CA LEU A 48 2.82 -0.03 17.19
C LEU A 48 3.40 0.18 18.59
N GLU A 49 4.59 -0.35 18.87
CA GLU A 49 5.27 -0.08 20.15
C GLU A 49 5.66 1.39 20.30
N VAL A 50 6.05 2.06 19.20
CA VAL A 50 6.29 3.51 19.20
C VAL A 50 5.00 4.26 19.49
N CYS A 51 3.91 3.95 18.80
CA CYS A 51 2.61 4.58 19.05
C CYS A 51 2.18 4.45 20.51
N LYS A 52 2.37 3.27 21.09
CA LYS A 52 2.06 3.02 22.50
C LYS A 52 2.94 3.83 23.47
N LYS A 53 4.23 3.93 23.15
CA LYS A 53 5.20 4.71 23.96
C LYS A 53 4.92 6.21 23.95
N GLU A 54 4.49 6.72 22.80
CA GLU A 54 4.22 8.14 22.55
C GLU A 54 2.74 8.50 22.76
N ASP A 55 1.95 7.59 23.35
CA ASP A 55 0.49 7.76 23.61
C ASP A 55 -0.30 8.18 22.37
N ILE A 56 0.08 7.69 21.18
CA ILE A 56 -0.64 7.95 19.94
C ILE A 56 -1.85 7.00 19.85
N PRO A 57 -3.09 7.51 19.88
CA PRO A 57 -4.27 6.67 19.84
C PRO A 57 -4.46 6.03 18.46
N ILE A 58 -4.81 4.74 18.46
CA ILE A 58 -5.15 3.99 17.24
C ILE A 58 -6.60 3.53 17.34
N LEU A 59 -7.43 3.98 16.43
CA LEU A 59 -8.83 3.61 16.35
C LEU A 59 -9.00 2.41 15.40
N TYR A 60 -9.08 1.21 15.95
CA TYR A 60 -9.35 -0.01 15.19
C TYR A 60 -10.82 -0.13 14.79
N SER A 61 -11.09 -0.90 13.74
CA SER A 61 -12.46 -1.12 13.22
C SER A 61 -13.21 0.16 12.97
N THR A 62 -12.48 1.18 12.50
CA THR A 62 -12.97 2.54 12.27
C THR A 62 -12.65 2.91 10.82
N ARG A 63 -13.67 3.03 9.99
CA ARG A 63 -13.54 3.34 8.57
C ARG A 63 -13.71 4.82 8.33
N VAL A 64 -12.80 5.45 7.59
CA VAL A 64 -13.00 6.79 7.04
C VAL A 64 -14.04 6.68 5.92
N VAL A 65 -15.07 7.48 6.00
CA VAL A 65 -16.18 7.51 5.03
C VAL A 65 -16.34 8.87 4.34
N GLU A 66 -15.64 9.89 4.84
CA GLU A 66 -15.63 11.23 4.24
C GLU A 66 -14.42 12.01 4.72
N ILE A 67 -13.79 12.76 3.81
CA ILE A 67 -12.77 13.75 4.14
C ILE A 67 -13.44 15.13 4.12
N ILE A 68 -13.46 15.80 5.26
CA ILE A 68 -14.19 17.06 5.43
C ILE A 68 -13.28 18.22 5.06
N ARG A 69 -13.73 19.04 4.12
CA ARG A 69 -13.06 20.24 3.65
C ARG A 69 -13.94 21.47 3.83
N GLU A 70 -13.38 22.67 3.97
CA GLU A 70 -14.11 23.93 4.14
C GLU A 70 -15.10 24.18 3.00
N HIS A 71 -14.67 23.92 1.75
CA HIS A 71 -15.46 24.00 0.53
C HIS A 71 -15.16 22.78 -0.32
N GLN A 72 -16.09 22.35 -1.14
CA GLN A 72 -16.01 21.09 -1.89
C GLN A 72 -14.66 20.85 -2.61
N LEU A 73 -14.11 21.86 -3.28
CA LEU A 73 -12.85 21.75 -4.04
C LEU A 73 -11.76 22.72 -3.59
N SER A 74 -11.97 23.44 -2.47
CA SER A 74 -11.02 24.46 -2.01
C SER A 74 -11.02 24.62 -0.50
N GLY A 75 -10.13 25.45 0.01
CA GLY A 75 -9.98 25.68 1.45
C GLY A 75 -9.24 24.54 2.15
N ARG A 76 -9.28 24.57 3.45
CA ARG A 76 -8.53 23.68 4.33
C ARG A 76 -9.27 22.34 4.52
N VAL A 77 -8.54 21.24 4.64
CA VAL A 77 -9.08 19.98 5.16
C VAL A 77 -9.22 20.10 6.68
N LEU A 78 -10.45 19.94 7.16
CA LEU A 78 -10.81 20.13 8.57
C LEU A 78 -10.71 18.86 9.41
N GLY A 79 -10.84 17.69 8.77
CA GLY A 79 -10.81 16.42 9.45
C GLY A 79 -11.46 15.32 8.63
N VAL A 80 -11.94 14.28 9.30
CA VAL A 80 -12.60 13.15 8.66
C VAL A 80 -13.86 12.74 9.43
N LYS A 81 -14.83 12.22 8.70
CA LYS A 81 -15.94 11.45 9.25
C LYS A 81 -15.61 9.98 9.21
N VAL A 82 -15.82 9.29 10.28
CA VAL A 82 -15.54 7.86 10.41
C VAL A 82 -16.76 7.09 10.92
N GLU A 83 -16.84 5.84 10.51
CA GLU A 83 -17.83 4.88 11.00
C GLU A 83 -17.12 3.75 11.71
N GLN A 84 -17.60 3.43 12.92
CA GLN A 84 -17.12 2.30 13.71
C GLN A 84 -17.94 1.04 13.41
N LYS A 85 -17.39 -0.11 13.74
CA LYS A 85 -18.03 -1.42 13.50
C LYS A 85 -19.42 -1.56 14.14
N ASP A 86 -19.66 -0.85 15.24
CA ASP A 86 -20.97 -0.80 15.94
C ASP A 86 -21.99 0.15 15.28
N GLY A 87 -21.63 0.76 14.15
CA GLY A 87 -22.46 1.73 13.41
C GLY A 87 -22.36 3.16 13.94
N LYS A 88 -21.56 3.41 14.96
CA LYS A 88 -21.37 4.76 15.50
C LYS A 88 -20.57 5.62 14.53
N THR A 89 -21.08 6.83 14.26
CA THR A 89 -20.39 7.85 13.48
C THR A 89 -19.64 8.82 14.39
N LEU A 90 -18.39 9.13 14.06
CA LEU A 90 -17.58 10.14 14.74
C LEU A 90 -17.03 11.14 13.73
N TYR A 91 -16.83 12.37 14.17
CA TYR A 91 -16.15 13.43 13.44
C TYR A 91 -14.81 13.73 14.12
N LEU A 92 -13.72 13.45 13.44
CA LEU A 92 -12.36 13.66 13.96
C LEU A 92 -11.80 14.92 13.34
N ARG A 93 -11.63 15.96 14.16
CA ARG A 93 -11.09 17.24 13.74
C ARG A 93 -9.58 17.15 13.63
N ALA A 94 -9.01 17.63 12.53
CA ALA A 94 -7.57 17.79 12.36
C ALA A 94 -7.13 19.20 12.79
N THR A 95 -6.19 19.30 13.73
CA THR A 95 -5.61 20.58 14.14
C THR A 95 -4.64 21.12 13.10
N ASN A 96 -3.80 20.26 12.53
CA ASN A 96 -2.78 20.63 11.56
C ASN A 96 -3.09 20.12 10.16
N ALA A 97 -3.22 18.79 9.99
CA ALA A 97 -3.45 18.14 8.70
C ALA A 97 -4.07 16.75 8.86
N VAL A 98 -4.57 16.21 7.76
CA VAL A 98 -4.91 14.79 7.61
C VAL A 98 -3.88 14.17 6.68
N VAL A 99 -3.26 13.07 7.12
CA VAL A 99 -2.32 12.29 6.30
C VAL A 99 -3.05 11.05 5.80
N ALA A 100 -3.22 10.95 4.48
CA ALA A 100 -3.79 9.76 3.85
C ALA A 100 -2.69 8.73 3.59
N ALA A 101 -2.74 7.61 4.30
CA ALA A 101 -1.80 6.50 4.17
C ALA A 101 -2.55 5.16 4.02
N ALA A 102 -3.69 5.17 3.34
CA ALA A 102 -4.65 4.06 3.24
C ALA A 102 -4.25 2.97 2.23
N GLY A 103 -3.06 3.04 1.65
CA GLY A 103 -2.60 2.07 0.65
C GLY A 103 -3.05 2.41 -0.77
N GLY A 104 -2.96 1.43 -1.65
CA GLY A 104 -3.30 1.58 -3.06
C GLY A 104 -4.66 1.00 -3.44
N PHE A 105 -4.85 0.75 -4.73
CA PHE A 105 -6.13 0.32 -5.31
C PHE A 105 -6.06 -1.00 -6.10
N ALA A 106 -5.03 -1.82 -5.85
CA ALA A 106 -4.80 -3.05 -6.63
C ALA A 106 -5.89 -4.14 -6.47
N ALA A 107 -6.79 -4.00 -5.50
CA ALA A 107 -7.97 -4.85 -5.33
C ALA A 107 -9.25 -4.25 -5.93
N ASN A 108 -9.14 -3.12 -6.65
CA ASN A 108 -10.27 -2.45 -7.30
C ASN A 108 -10.15 -2.55 -8.82
N ASP A 109 -10.90 -3.48 -9.40
CA ASP A 109 -10.87 -3.77 -10.85
C ASP A 109 -11.25 -2.57 -11.72
N ARG A 110 -12.13 -1.70 -11.22
CA ARG A 110 -12.53 -0.51 -11.95
C ARG A 110 -11.40 0.50 -12.02
N LEU A 111 -10.73 0.75 -10.90
CA LEU A 111 -9.60 1.69 -10.86
C LEU A 111 -8.39 1.16 -11.64
N THR A 112 -8.09 -0.13 -11.55
CA THR A 112 -6.99 -0.73 -12.32
C THR A 112 -7.27 -0.75 -13.82
N ALA A 113 -8.54 -0.85 -14.22
CA ALA A 113 -8.94 -0.87 -15.63
C ALA A 113 -8.98 0.51 -16.30
N ILE A 114 -8.84 1.62 -15.55
CA ILE A 114 -8.91 2.99 -16.12
C ILE A 114 -7.85 3.21 -17.19
N SER A 115 -6.61 2.79 -16.92
CA SER A 115 -5.48 2.98 -17.84
C SER A 115 -5.44 1.91 -18.92
N ASP A 116 -5.79 0.68 -18.59
CA ASP A 116 -5.84 -0.46 -19.49
C ASP A 116 -6.90 -1.46 -19.00
N PRO A 117 -7.97 -1.68 -19.81
CA PRO A 117 -9.06 -2.59 -19.43
C PRO A 117 -8.61 -4.00 -19.07
N ARG A 118 -7.47 -4.46 -19.61
CA ARG A 118 -6.91 -5.79 -19.29
C ARG A 118 -6.49 -5.90 -17.83
N MET A 119 -6.11 -4.79 -17.20
CA MET A 119 -5.66 -4.78 -15.79
C MET A 119 -6.80 -5.12 -14.82
N GLY A 120 -8.05 -4.76 -15.16
CA GLY A 120 -9.22 -5.12 -14.34
C GLY A 120 -9.54 -6.61 -14.30
N GLN A 121 -8.95 -7.41 -15.19
CA GLN A 121 -9.14 -8.85 -15.25
C GLN A 121 -8.06 -9.64 -14.49
N LEU A 122 -7.01 -8.96 -14.05
CA LEU A 122 -5.90 -9.60 -13.37
C LEU A 122 -6.22 -9.85 -11.89
N GLY A 123 -5.66 -10.92 -11.35
CA GLY A 123 -5.60 -11.13 -9.90
C GLY A 123 -4.61 -10.17 -9.23
N THR A 124 -4.65 -10.10 -7.92
CA THR A 124 -3.72 -9.28 -7.14
C THR A 124 -3.09 -10.06 -6.01
N THR A 125 -1.82 -9.74 -5.69
CA THR A 125 -1.14 -10.24 -4.50
C THR A 125 -1.29 -9.30 -3.31
N ASN A 126 -2.02 -8.20 -3.48
CA ASN A 126 -2.28 -7.23 -2.43
C ASN A 126 -3.42 -7.69 -1.51
N HIS A 127 -3.50 -7.06 -0.34
CA HIS A 127 -4.60 -7.27 0.59
C HIS A 127 -5.95 -6.88 -0.06
N PRO A 128 -7.04 -7.62 0.17
CA PRO A 128 -8.36 -7.29 -0.36
C PRO A 128 -8.87 -5.88 -0.02
N GLY A 129 -8.36 -5.29 1.06
CA GLY A 129 -8.65 -3.90 1.45
C GLY A 129 -7.91 -2.83 0.64
N ALA A 130 -7.08 -3.19 -0.34
CA ALA A 130 -6.43 -2.23 -1.24
C ALA A 130 -7.43 -1.75 -2.32
N THR A 131 -8.51 -1.14 -1.90
CA THR A 131 -9.69 -0.76 -2.72
C THR A 131 -9.61 0.65 -3.30
N GLY A 132 -8.70 1.48 -2.78
CA GLY A 132 -8.55 2.87 -3.24
C GLY A 132 -9.67 3.81 -2.78
N ASP A 133 -10.47 3.45 -1.78
CA ASP A 133 -11.57 4.28 -1.28
C ASP A 133 -11.09 5.70 -0.93
N VAL A 134 -10.09 5.81 -0.07
CA VAL A 134 -9.54 7.13 0.34
C VAL A 134 -8.91 7.89 -0.82
N LEU A 135 -8.35 7.20 -1.82
CA LEU A 135 -7.84 7.84 -3.05
C LEU A 135 -9.00 8.49 -3.82
N THR A 136 -10.11 7.79 -3.97
CA THR A 136 -11.31 8.31 -4.63
C THR A 136 -11.86 9.52 -3.87
N ASP A 137 -12.02 9.41 -2.55
CA ASP A 137 -12.48 10.52 -1.69
C ASP A 137 -11.58 11.76 -1.81
N LEU A 138 -10.26 11.56 -1.90
CA LEU A 138 -9.31 12.66 -2.09
C LEU A 138 -9.46 13.34 -3.45
N ILE A 139 -9.67 12.56 -4.52
CA ILE A 139 -9.92 13.10 -5.88
C ILE A 139 -11.20 13.93 -5.88
N ASP A 140 -12.26 13.44 -5.25
CA ASP A 140 -13.56 14.08 -5.19
C ASP A 140 -13.52 15.44 -4.47
N ILE A 141 -12.60 15.62 -3.54
CA ILE A 141 -12.38 16.91 -2.87
C ILE A 141 -11.28 17.77 -3.54
N GLY A 142 -10.80 17.38 -4.74
CA GLY A 142 -9.90 18.17 -5.55
C GLY A 142 -8.40 17.95 -5.29
N ALA A 143 -8.01 16.81 -4.75
CA ALA A 143 -6.59 16.46 -4.65
C ALA A 143 -5.99 16.19 -6.03
N GLY A 144 -4.78 16.69 -6.26
CA GLY A 144 -4.01 16.36 -7.46
C GLY A 144 -3.52 14.91 -7.45
N THR A 145 -3.54 14.27 -8.62
CA THR A 145 -3.08 12.90 -8.80
C THR A 145 -1.87 12.82 -9.72
N ARG A 146 -1.03 11.81 -9.51
CA ARG A 146 0.11 11.54 -10.39
C ARG A 146 0.39 10.05 -10.47
N GLY A 147 0.62 9.55 -11.69
CA GLY A 147 1.10 8.18 -11.93
C GLY A 147 0.08 7.09 -11.65
N LEU A 148 -1.23 7.39 -11.68
CA LEU A 148 -2.28 6.38 -11.47
C LEU A 148 -2.38 5.36 -12.62
N ASP A 149 -1.74 5.67 -13.75
CA ASP A 149 -1.61 4.83 -14.94
C ASP A 149 -0.46 3.82 -14.84
N TYR A 150 0.44 3.97 -13.86
CA TYR A 150 1.54 3.03 -13.65
C TYR A 150 1.11 1.84 -12.81
N ILE A 151 0.57 0.80 -13.46
CA ILE A 151 0.20 -0.46 -12.81
C ILE A 151 1.36 -1.46 -12.94
N GLN A 152 1.92 -1.89 -11.82
CA GLN A 152 2.96 -2.92 -11.83
C GLN A 152 2.34 -4.32 -11.91
N CYS A 153 2.57 -5.00 -13.02
CA CYS A 153 2.21 -6.41 -13.19
C CYS A 153 3.41 -7.29 -12.83
N ILE A 154 3.20 -8.21 -11.90
CA ILE A 154 4.23 -9.18 -11.49
C ILE A 154 3.77 -10.57 -11.91
N PRO A 155 4.53 -11.33 -12.71
CA PRO A 155 4.20 -12.70 -13.03
C PRO A 155 4.26 -13.55 -11.75
N GLY A 156 3.22 -14.31 -11.46
CA GLY A 156 3.20 -15.16 -10.28
C GLY A 156 1.88 -15.24 -9.53
N GLY A 157 0.81 -14.74 -10.12
CA GLY A 157 -0.55 -15.03 -9.65
C GLY A 157 -0.98 -16.45 -9.99
N VAL A 158 -1.94 -16.98 -9.26
CA VAL A 158 -2.58 -18.26 -9.57
C VAL A 158 -3.74 -17.99 -10.54
N PRO A 159 -3.76 -18.60 -11.75
CA PRO A 159 -4.85 -18.39 -12.69
C PRO A 159 -6.21 -18.72 -12.06
N GLY A 160 -7.18 -17.81 -12.23
CA GLY A 160 -8.53 -17.98 -11.69
C GLY A 160 -8.70 -17.53 -10.23
N GLU A 161 -7.63 -17.21 -9.52
CA GLU A 161 -7.70 -16.65 -8.16
C GLU A 161 -7.56 -15.14 -8.17
N LYS A 162 -8.52 -14.46 -7.55
CA LYS A 162 -8.50 -12.98 -7.47
C LYS A 162 -7.42 -12.47 -6.51
N HIS A 163 -7.26 -13.13 -5.39
CA HIS A 163 -6.24 -12.82 -4.38
C HIS A 163 -5.36 -14.04 -4.15
N ALA A 164 -4.15 -13.99 -4.65
CA ALA A 164 -3.20 -15.08 -4.49
C ALA A 164 -1.89 -14.59 -3.88
N PRO A 165 -1.21 -15.43 -3.10
CA PRO A 165 0.14 -15.10 -2.65
C PRO A 165 1.07 -14.99 -3.86
N ASN A 166 2.07 -14.11 -3.77
CA ASN A 166 3.11 -14.03 -4.78
C ASN A 166 3.94 -15.32 -4.79
N LEU A 167 3.95 -16.04 -5.92
CA LEU A 167 4.68 -17.29 -6.08
C LEU A 167 6.18 -17.07 -6.36
N PHE A 168 6.58 -15.88 -6.81
CA PHE A 168 7.96 -15.60 -7.20
C PHE A 168 8.58 -14.50 -6.37
N THR A 169 9.73 -14.81 -5.81
CA THR A 169 10.52 -13.83 -5.05
C THR A 169 11.90 -13.55 -5.66
N HIS A 170 12.36 -14.39 -6.58
CA HIS A 170 13.72 -14.32 -7.14
C HIS A 170 13.73 -14.63 -8.64
N VAL A 171 13.74 -13.62 -9.48
CA VAL A 171 13.79 -13.76 -10.96
C VAL A 171 15.06 -14.37 -11.48
N ASP A 172 16.15 -14.24 -10.74
CA ASP A 172 17.47 -14.80 -11.07
C ASP A 172 17.56 -16.32 -10.90
N ARG A 173 16.50 -16.94 -10.34
CA ARG A 173 16.44 -18.38 -10.07
C ARG A 173 15.41 -19.15 -10.88
N PHE A 174 14.65 -18.45 -11.73
CA PHE A 174 13.56 -19.05 -12.50
C PHE A 174 13.72 -18.77 -13.99
N LEU A 175 13.39 -19.76 -14.77
CA LEU A 175 13.28 -19.66 -16.22
C LEU A 175 11.81 -19.79 -16.60
N PHE A 176 11.28 -18.79 -17.29
CA PHE A 176 9.92 -18.82 -17.82
C PHE A 176 9.92 -19.53 -19.19
N VAL A 177 9.16 -20.61 -19.28
CA VAL A 177 8.99 -21.39 -20.50
C VAL A 177 7.51 -21.56 -20.82
N ASN A 178 7.20 -21.64 -22.10
CA ASN A 178 5.86 -22.01 -22.55
C ASN A 178 5.61 -23.53 -22.40
N LEU A 179 4.45 -24.00 -22.81
CA LEU A 179 4.09 -25.42 -22.73
C LEU A 179 4.98 -26.34 -23.58
N ASP A 180 5.68 -25.80 -24.58
CA ASP A 180 6.65 -26.52 -25.41
C ASP A 180 8.08 -26.51 -24.79
N GLY A 181 8.23 -25.96 -23.60
CA GLY A 181 9.52 -25.83 -22.92
C GLY A 181 10.43 -24.73 -23.49
N LYS A 182 9.90 -23.85 -24.35
CA LYS A 182 10.70 -22.76 -24.93
C LYS A 182 10.62 -21.50 -24.06
N ARG A 183 11.77 -20.89 -23.82
CA ARG A 183 11.87 -19.60 -23.13
C ARG A 183 11.14 -18.52 -23.95
N PHE A 184 10.38 -17.65 -23.30
CA PHE A 184 9.60 -16.58 -23.95
C PHE A 184 9.79 -15.19 -23.32
N ILE A 185 10.54 -15.10 -22.22
CA ILE A 185 10.96 -13.84 -21.56
C ILE A 185 12.48 -13.90 -21.38
#